data_b43f7a4b51e4f1f8b3474c1505a02e1d
#
_entry.id   b43f7a4b51e4f1f8b3474c1505a02e1d
#
_cell.length_a   1.000
_cell.length_b   1.000
_cell.length_c   1.000
_cell.angle_alpha   90.00
_cell.angle_beta   90.00
_cell.angle_gamma   90.00
#
_symmetry.space_group_name_H-M   'P 1'
#
loop_
_entity.id
_entity.type
_entity.pdbx_description
1 polymer ?
#
loop_
_entity_poly.entity_id
_entity_poly.type
_entity_poly.pdbx_seq_one_letter_code
_entity_poly.pdbx_strand_id
1 'polypeptide(L)'
;ITLRICNWEEYIDEGGWNADETIDLESTDIRGDNSMVDDFVQWYYKTYGKKVNVEYSCLGTNEELYNMLTLGDEYDLICPSEYMFMKLMTEGWLEPFSDEFYDTGIKENYYAKGVSPFIKQTFDNNTINGEPWSKYAAGYMWGVTGIIYNPEYVTKEEASTWKIINNDKFRRKITVKDNVRDTMFAAIGAIKSDKLRSQDFTKQADYTDKLAEEMNDTSKDTVDEVLEYLQQVKDNVYSFETDSGKIDAITGKISAGYQWSGDAV
;
A
#
# COMPACT_ATOMS: atom_id res chain seq x y z
N ILE A 1 12.77 16.68 -22.08
CA ILE A 1 11.65 16.56 -21.15
C ILE A 1 12.22 15.97 -19.87
N THR A 2 11.89 16.53 -18.71
CA THR A 2 12.15 15.89 -17.41
C THR A 2 10.84 15.37 -16.86
N LEU A 3 10.85 14.16 -16.32
CA LEU A 3 9.75 13.52 -15.64
C LEU A 3 10.19 13.21 -14.21
N ARG A 4 9.54 13.84 -13.25
CA ARG A 4 9.79 13.68 -11.81
C ARG A 4 8.78 12.72 -11.20
N ILE A 5 9.29 11.63 -10.63
CA ILE A 5 8.45 10.57 -10.04
C ILE A 5 8.83 10.39 -8.58
N CYS A 6 7.83 10.32 -7.69
CA CYS A 6 8.01 9.91 -6.31
C CYS A 6 7.16 8.67 -6.04
N ASN A 7 7.81 7.56 -5.69
CA ASN A 7 7.19 6.25 -5.49
C ASN A 7 7.70 5.60 -4.20
N TRP A 8 7.19 4.43 -3.85
CA TRP A 8 7.70 3.59 -2.78
C TRP A 8 9.00 2.89 -3.20
N GLU A 9 9.83 2.55 -2.23
CA GLU A 9 10.92 1.60 -2.45
C GLU A 9 10.37 0.24 -2.89
N GLU A 10 11.12 -0.50 -3.70
CA GLU A 10 10.77 -1.84 -4.20
C GLU A 10 9.47 -1.91 -5.06
N TYR A 11 8.90 -0.77 -5.47
CA TYR A 11 7.68 -0.73 -6.30
C TYR A 11 7.93 -0.64 -7.80
N ILE A 12 9.21 -0.69 -8.20
CA ILE A 12 9.64 -0.70 -9.60
C ILE A 12 10.87 -1.59 -9.72
N ASP A 13 11.03 -2.26 -10.85
CA ASP A 13 12.22 -3.06 -11.12
C ASP A 13 13.44 -2.15 -11.29
N GLU A 14 14.44 -2.33 -10.45
CA GLU A 14 15.72 -1.60 -10.50
C GLU A 14 16.76 -2.29 -11.38
N GLY A 15 16.46 -3.43 -11.98
CA GLY A 15 17.36 -4.21 -12.82
C GLY A 15 18.42 -4.99 -12.04
N GLY A 16 19.38 -5.56 -12.79
CA GLY A 16 20.52 -6.26 -12.19
C GLY A 16 20.22 -7.66 -11.65
N TRP A 17 19.02 -8.20 -11.92
CA TRP A 17 18.62 -9.52 -11.42
C TRP A 17 19.10 -10.68 -12.31
N ASN A 18 19.16 -10.51 -13.63
CA ASN A 18 19.72 -11.49 -14.56
C ASN A 18 20.04 -10.84 -15.92
N ALA A 19 21.29 -10.50 -16.17
CA ALA A 19 21.73 -9.77 -17.35
C ALA A 19 21.46 -10.51 -18.68
N ASP A 20 21.36 -11.83 -18.65
CA ASP A 20 21.16 -12.65 -19.85
C ASP A 20 19.68 -12.97 -20.13
N GLU A 21 18.78 -12.56 -19.25
CA GLU A 21 17.36 -12.83 -19.37
C GLU A 21 16.62 -11.65 -20.02
N THR A 22 15.72 -11.99 -20.94
CA THR A 22 14.82 -11.03 -21.58
C THR A 22 13.39 -11.55 -21.46
N ILE A 23 12.48 -10.71 -21.01
CA ILE A 23 11.04 -10.98 -20.98
C ILE A 23 10.39 -10.19 -22.10
N ASP A 24 9.85 -10.91 -23.10
CA ASP A 24 9.19 -10.31 -24.24
C ASP A 24 7.77 -9.85 -23.83
N LEU A 25 7.50 -8.57 -23.96
CA LEU A 25 6.18 -7.98 -23.76
C LEU A 25 5.61 -7.47 -25.09
N GLU A 26 4.29 -7.28 -25.16
CA GLU A 26 3.63 -6.72 -26.34
C GLU A 26 4.19 -5.33 -26.73
N SER A 27 4.58 -4.53 -25.72
CA SER A 27 5.04 -3.16 -25.91
C SER A 27 6.53 -3.02 -26.10
N THR A 28 7.31 -3.85 -25.41
CA THR A 28 8.79 -3.79 -25.38
C THR A 28 9.34 -5.07 -24.76
N ASP A 29 10.64 -5.22 -24.79
CA ASP A 29 11.34 -6.28 -24.09
C ASP A 29 11.88 -5.72 -22.77
N ILE A 30 11.73 -6.47 -21.67
CA ILE A 30 12.36 -6.17 -20.39
C ILE A 30 13.66 -6.97 -20.32
N ARG A 31 14.75 -6.30 -20.00
CA ARG A 31 16.06 -6.91 -19.80
C ARG A 31 16.44 -6.92 -18.34
N GLY A 32 16.89 -8.06 -17.85
CA GLY A 32 17.21 -8.21 -16.43
C GLY A 32 18.37 -7.36 -15.91
N ASP A 33 19.22 -6.82 -16.79
CA ASP A 33 20.28 -5.88 -16.42
C ASP A 33 19.83 -4.42 -16.38
N ASN A 34 18.72 -4.08 -17.04
CA ASN A 34 18.18 -2.73 -17.06
C ASN A 34 17.17 -2.51 -15.93
N SER A 35 17.13 -1.30 -15.39
CA SER A 35 15.98 -0.86 -14.60
C SER A 35 14.77 -0.60 -15.51
N MET A 36 13.56 -0.63 -14.96
CA MET A 36 12.35 -0.24 -15.69
C MET A 36 12.44 1.22 -16.17
N VAL A 37 13.11 2.09 -15.43
CA VAL A 37 13.36 3.48 -15.85
C VAL A 37 14.24 3.52 -17.10
N ASP A 38 15.31 2.71 -17.16
CA ASP A 38 16.19 2.63 -18.34
C ASP A 38 15.43 2.11 -19.56
N ASP A 39 14.63 1.08 -19.38
CA ASP A 39 13.80 0.52 -20.45
C ASP A 39 12.74 1.52 -20.93
N PHE A 40 12.10 2.23 -20.02
CA PHE A 40 11.17 3.31 -20.36
C PHE A 40 11.85 4.43 -21.16
N VAL A 41 13.01 4.89 -20.73
CA VAL A 41 13.77 5.97 -21.43
C VAL A 41 14.13 5.53 -22.84
N GLN A 42 14.57 4.28 -23.03
CA GLN A 42 14.91 3.72 -24.33
C GLN A 42 13.66 3.57 -25.21
N TRP A 43 12.58 3.01 -24.66
CA TRP A 43 11.32 2.86 -25.35
C TRP A 43 10.73 4.21 -25.79
N TYR A 44 10.75 5.20 -24.91
CA TYR A 44 10.23 6.54 -25.21
C TYR A 44 11.01 7.21 -26.35
N TYR A 45 12.34 7.09 -26.32
CA TYR A 45 13.16 7.60 -27.41
C TYR A 45 12.91 6.87 -28.73
N LYS A 46 12.78 5.56 -28.70
CA LYS A 46 12.52 4.71 -29.87
C LYS A 46 11.15 5.00 -30.50
N THR A 47 10.15 5.26 -29.65
CA THR A 47 8.76 5.47 -30.09
C THR A 47 8.53 6.89 -30.59
N TYR A 48 9.04 7.89 -29.86
CA TYR A 48 8.73 9.31 -30.12
C TYR A 48 9.90 10.14 -30.65
N GLY A 49 11.10 9.61 -30.70
CA GLY A 49 12.31 10.33 -31.11
C GLY A 49 12.74 11.45 -30.15
N LYS A 50 12.19 11.47 -28.95
CA LYS A 50 12.44 12.50 -27.93
C LYS A 50 13.15 11.91 -26.73
N LYS A 51 14.11 12.67 -26.17
CA LYS A 51 14.78 12.26 -24.93
C LYS A 51 13.94 12.67 -23.73
N VAL A 52 13.80 11.75 -22.79
CA VAL A 52 13.25 11.99 -21.46
C VAL A 52 14.33 11.74 -20.41
N ASN A 53 14.45 12.64 -19.43
CA ASN A 53 15.23 12.45 -18.23
C ASN A 53 14.24 12.10 -17.10
N VAL A 54 14.43 10.97 -16.45
CA VAL A 54 13.58 10.56 -15.33
C VAL A 54 14.33 10.85 -14.03
N GLU A 55 13.76 11.70 -13.20
CA GLU A 55 14.20 11.95 -11.83
C GLU A 55 13.28 11.13 -10.91
N TYR A 56 13.80 9.97 -10.50
CA TYR A 56 13.05 9.02 -9.67
C TYR A 56 13.51 9.13 -8.22
N SER A 57 12.58 9.28 -7.31
CA SER A 57 12.81 9.34 -5.87
C SER A 57 11.85 8.43 -5.12
N CYS A 58 12.24 8.00 -3.93
CA CYS A 58 11.41 7.17 -3.07
C CYS A 58 10.92 7.98 -1.86
N LEU A 59 9.72 7.63 -1.39
CA LEU A 59 9.13 8.13 -0.15
C LEU A 59 9.20 7.04 0.92
N GLY A 60 9.41 7.44 2.17
CA GLY A 60 9.40 6.53 3.31
C GLY A 60 7.99 6.37 3.92
N THR A 61 7.22 7.47 3.96
CA THR A 61 5.84 7.48 4.47
C THR A 61 4.97 8.43 3.66
N ASN A 62 3.65 8.22 3.70
CA ASN A 62 2.70 9.15 3.05
C ASN A 62 2.78 10.56 3.67
N GLU A 63 3.04 10.65 4.95
CA GLU A 63 3.19 11.91 5.69
C GLU A 63 4.44 12.66 5.24
N GLU A 64 5.52 11.95 4.94
CA GLU A 64 6.73 12.53 4.36
C GLU A 64 6.45 13.13 2.98
N LEU A 65 5.79 12.38 2.09
CA LEU A 65 5.36 12.89 0.79
C LEU A 65 4.53 14.18 0.93
N TYR A 66 3.55 14.16 1.84
CA TYR A 66 2.71 15.34 2.09
C TYR A 66 3.54 16.54 2.56
N ASN A 67 4.50 16.29 3.46
CA ASN A 67 5.40 17.35 3.93
C ASN A 67 6.30 17.89 2.81
N MET A 68 6.86 17.01 1.97
CA MET A 68 7.68 17.43 0.82
C MET A 68 6.88 18.32 -0.13
N LEU A 69 5.66 17.92 -0.49
CA LEU A 69 4.77 18.74 -1.33
C LEU A 69 4.45 20.10 -0.68
N THR A 70 4.14 20.13 0.62
CA THR A 70 3.84 21.39 1.33
C THR A 70 5.06 22.31 1.48
N LEU A 71 6.27 21.76 1.41
CA LEU A 71 7.51 22.52 1.42
C LEU A 71 7.92 23.02 0.02
N GLY A 72 7.19 22.62 -1.00
CA GLY A 72 7.35 23.13 -2.36
C GLY A 72 8.07 22.17 -3.33
N ASP A 73 8.24 20.91 -2.94
CA ASP A 73 8.72 19.89 -3.90
C ASP A 73 7.64 19.65 -4.96
N GLU A 74 8.08 19.51 -6.21
CA GLU A 74 7.21 19.33 -7.37
C GLU A 74 7.48 17.98 -8.04
N TYR A 75 6.41 17.24 -8.31
CA TYR A 75 6.43 15.96 -9.02
C TYR A 75 5.42 15.95 -10.15
N ASP A 76 5.76 15.26 -11.25
CA ASP A 76 4.82 14.98 -12.34
C ASP A 76 3.94 13.77 -12.01
N LEU A 77 4.50 12.78 -11.29
CA LEU A 77 3.79 11.59 -10.81
C LEU A 77 4.16 11.30 -9.36
N ILE A 78 3.15 10.96 -8.57
CA ILE A 78 3.32 10.49 -7.19
C ILE A 78 2.53 9.20 -7.00
N CYS A 79 3.01 8.31 -6.15
CA CYS A 79 2.37 7.03 -5.84
C CYS A 79 2.08 6.89 -4.33
N PRO A 80 1.15 7.66 -3.75
CA PRO A 80 0.76 7.50 -2.36
C PRO A 80 -0.22 6.35 -2.17
N SER A 81 -0.44 5.98 -0.90
CA SER A 81 -1.60 5.16 -0.54
C SER A 81 -2.92 5.91 -0.77
N GLU A 82 -4.02 5.17 -0.92
CA GLU A 82 -5.32 5.75 -1.28
C GLU A 82 -5.80 6.84 -0.32
N TYR A 83 -5.54 6.74 0.97
CA TYR A 83 -5.96 7.77 1.92
C TYR A 83 -5.23 9.10 1.75
N MET A 84 -3.95 9.05 1.39
CA MET A 84 -3.18 10.25 1.10
C MET A 84 -3.59 10.83 -0.24
N PHE A 85 -3.85 9.99 -1.24
CA PHE A 85 -4.48 10.41 -2.50
C PHE A 85 -5.80 11.15 -2.24
N MET A 86 -6.68 10.59 -1.40
CA MET A 86 -7.96 11.22 -1.04
C MET A 86 -7.76 12.60 -0.39
N LYS A 87 -6.76 12.72 0.49
CA LYS A 87 -6.41 14.01 1.12
C LYS A 87 -5.94 15.01 0.08
N LEU A 88 -5.00 14.63 -0.78
CA LEU A 88 -4.46 15.51 -1.82
C LEU A 88 -5.54 15.93 -2.83
N MET A 89 -6.44 15.01 -3.20
CA MET A 89 -7.58 15.32 -4.05
C MET A 89 -8.56 16.29 -3.38
N THR A 90 -8.84 16.11 -2.09
CA THR A 90 -9.71 17.00 -1.30
C THR A 90 -9.15 18.40 -1.22
N GLU A 91 -7.84 18.54 -1.09
CA GLU A 91 -7.14 19.81 -0.98
C GLU A 91 -6.80 20.46 -2.33
N GLY A 92 -7.09 19.78 -3.45
CA GLY A 92 -6.89 20.33 -4.80
C GLY A 92 -5.42 20.36 -5.25
N TRP A 93 -4.60 19.43 -4.79
CA TRP A 93 -3.18 19.33 -5.15
C TRP A 93 -2.93 18.56 -6.45
N LEU A 94 -3.94 17.83 -6.95
CA LEU A 94 -3.78 16.92 -8.07
C LEU A 94 -4.33 17.52 -9.37
N GLU A 95 -3.58 17.34 -10.45
CA GLU A 95 -4.04 17.65 -11.80
C GLU A 95 -4.82 16.45 -12.38
N PRO A 96 -5.92 16.69 -13.12
CA PRO A 96 -6.64 15.60 -13.75
C PRO A 96 -5.85 15.00 -14.91
N PHE A 97 -6.05 13.71 -15.16
CA PHE A 97 -5.58 13.09 -16.39
C PHE A 97 -6.23 13.73 -17.62
N SER A 98 -5.53 13.68 -18.75
CA SER A 98 -6.14 14.06 -20.03
C SER A 98 -7.27 13.09 -20.40
N ASP A 99 -8.23 13.58 -21.19
CA ASP A 99 -9.34 12.74 -21.70
C ASP A 99 -8.84 11.52 -22.49
N GLU A 100 -7.62 11.61 -23.06
CA GLU A 100 -7.01 10.55 -23.83
C GLU A 100 -6.43 9.42 -22.95
N PHE A 101 -6.24 9.62 -21.63
CA PHE A 101 -5.61 8.64 -20.76
C PHE A 101 -6.32 7.29 -20.75
N TYR A 102 -7.65 7.30 -20.83
CA TYR A 102 -8.47 6.09 -20.87
C TYR A 102 -8.92 5.69 -22.28
N ASP A 103 -8.44 6.35 -23.34
CA ASP A 103 -8.76 5.96 -24.71
C ASP A 103 -8.04 4.68 -25.10
N THR A 104 -8.79 3.58 -25.17
CA THR A 104 -8.30 2.26 -25.58
C THR A 104 -7.95 2.18 -27.07
N GLY A 105 -8.34 3.17 -27.87
CA GLY A 105 -7.96 3.31 -29.29
C GLY A 105 -6.50 3.74 -29.46
N ILE A 106 -5.91 4.38 -28.46
CA ILE A 106 -4.50 4.73 -28.46
C ILE A 106 -3.68 3.47 -28.11
N LYS A 107 -2.75 3.12 -29.00
CA LYS A 107 -1.97 1.87 -28.90
C LYS A 107 -1.19 1.82 -27.57
N GLU A 108 -0.59 2.92 -27.18
CA GLU A 108 0.31 3.05 -26.04
C GLU A 108 -0.40 3.18 -24.69
N ASN A 109 -1.74 3.24 -24.65
CA ASN A 109 -2.52 3.26 -23.41
C ASN A 109 -2.69 1.85 -22.82
N TYR A 110 -1.59 1.26 -22.38
CA TYR A 110 -1.57 -0.10 -21.84
C TYR A 110 -2.37 -0.21 -20.55
N TYR A 111 -2.31 0.80 -19.69
CA TYR A 111 -3.12 0.82 -18.47
C TYR A 111 -4.62 0.73 -18.77
N ALA A 112 -5.13 1.55 -19.67
CA ALA A 112 -6.54 1.57 -20.01
C ALA A 112 -7.06 0.22 -20.56
N LYS A 113 -6.18 -0.57 -21.21
CA LYS A 113 -6.49 -1.89 -21.76
C LYS A 113 -6.33 -3.01 -20.76
N GLY A 114 -5.35 -2.90 -19.84
CA GLY A 114 -4.94 -3.97 -18.94
C GLY A 114 -5.44 -3.84 -17.52
N VAL A 115 -5.99 -2.69 -17.12
CA VAL A 115 -6.46 -2.49 -15.75
C VAL A 115 -7.57 -3.48 -15.38
N SER A 116 -7.46 -4.06 -14.19
CA SER A 116 -8.50 -4.94 -13.66
C SER A 116 -9.86 -4.22 -13.64
N PRO A 117 -10.94 -4.85 -14.15
CA PRO A 117 -12.28 -4.27 -14.08
C PRO A 117 -12.72 -3.89 -12.67
N PHE A 118 -12.29 -4.65 -11.67
CA PHE A 118 -12.55 -4.35 -10.25
C PHE A 118 -11.89 -3.03 -9.83
N ILE A 119 -10.61 -2.86 -10.14
CA ILE A 119 -9.87 -1.63 -9.81
C ILE A 119 -10.47 -0.44 -10.54
N LYS A 120 -10.73 -0.58 -11.85
CA LYS A 120 -11.36 0.49 -12.62
C LYS A 120 -12.71 0.91 -12.03
N GLN A 121 -13.57 -0.05 -11.72
CA GLN A 121 -14.89 0.21 -11.13
C GLN A 121 -14.76 0.88 -9.76
N THR A 122 -13.80 0.46 -8.93
CA THR A 122 -13.53 1.09 -7.63
C THR A 122 -13.18 2.56 -7.80
N PHE A 123 -12.31 2.88 -8.75
CA PHE A 123 -11.89 4.27 -8.99
C PHE A 123 -12.98 5.12 -9.67
N ASP A 124 -13.81 4.52 -10.51
CA ASP A 124 -14.93 5.21 -11.16
C ASP A 124 -16.08 5.52 -10.18
N ASN A 125 -16.34 4.62 -9.24
CA ASN A 125 -17.48 4.73 -8.31
C ASN A 125 -17.20 5.58 -7.08
N ASN A 126 -15.94 5.70 -6.67
CA ASN A 126 -15.58 6.55 -5.54
C ASN A 126 -15.37 7.99 -5.99
N THR A 127 -15.94 8.92 -5.24
CA THR A 127 -15.90 10.34 -5.58
C THR A 127 -15.45 11.21 -4.41
N ILE A 128 -14.78 12.31 -4.73
CA ILE A 128 -14.45 13.39 -3.80
C ILE A 128 -14.86 14.71 -4.45
N ASN A 129 -15.59 15.53 -3.71
CA ASN A 129 -16.12 16.80 -4.22
C ASN A 129 -16.94 16.66 -5.53
N GLY A 130 -17.58 15.51 -5.74
CA GLY A 130 -18.38 15.21 -6.94
C GLY A 130 -17.57 14.73 -8.14
N GLU A 131 -16.26 14.58 -8.03
CA GLU A 131 -15.37 14.09 -9.09
C GLU A 131 -14.94 12.65 -8.79
N PRO A 132 -14.92 11.75 -9.79
CA PRO A 132 -14.47 10.37 -9.59
C PRO A 132 -12.95 10.32 -9.36
N TRP A 133 -12.51 9.33 -8.60
CA TRP A 133 -11.08 9.09 -8.37
C TRP A 133 -10.32 8.84 -9.67
N SER A 134 -10.93 8.13 -10.62
CA SER A 134 -10.32 7.81 -11.92
C SER A 134 -9.93 9.03 -12.74
N LYS A 135 -10.48 10.20 -12.44
CA LYS A 135 -10.09 11.46 -13.10
C LYS A 135 -8.68 11.92 -12.69
N TYR A 136 -8.22 11.55 -11.51
CA TYR A 136 -6.97 12.05 -10.91
C TYR A 136 -5.97 10.95 -10.56
N ALA A 137 -6.41 9.70 -10.52
CA ALA A 137 -5.57 8.58 -10.15
C ALA A 137 -5.86 7.32 -10.94
N ALA A 138 -4.81 6.53 -11.11
CA ALA A 138 -4.84 5.19 -11.69
C ALA A 138 -4.29 4.19 -10.66
N GLY A 139 -5.01 3.09 -10.42
CA GLY A 139 -4.55 2.08 -9.47
C GLY A 139 -3.29 1.39 -9.98
N TYR A 140 -2.19 1.49 -9.24
CA TYR A 140 -0.89 0.94 -9.61
C TYR A 140 -0.66 -0.43 -9.00
N MET A 141 -0.62 -0.51 -7.68
CA MET A 141 -0.50 -1.76 -6.94
C MET A 141 -1.56 -1.84 -5.86
N TRP A 142 -1.96 -3.05 -5.50
CA TRP A 142 -2.83 -3.30 -4.37
C TRP A 142 -2.39 -4.56 -3.65
N GLY A 143 -2.67 -4.62 -2.37
CA GLY A 143 -2.38 -5.78 -1.55
C GLY A 143 -3.33 -5.84 -0.35
N VAL A 144 -3.24 -6.92 0.37
CA VAL A 144 -3.89 -7.07 1.67
C VAL A 144 -2.83 -7.10 2.76
N THR A 145 -3.19 -6.63 3.93
CA THR A 145 -2.34 -6.75 5.12
C THR A 145 -2.88 -7.85 6.02
N GLY A 146 -1.99 -8.47 6.76
CA GLY A 146 -2.36 -9.56 7.64
C GLY A 146 -1.23 -9.97 8.57
N ILE A 147 -1.46 -11.05 9.30
CA ILE A 147 -0.49 -11.60 10.22
C ILE A 147 0.22 -12.76 9.51
N ILE A 148 1.52 -12.60 9.23
CA ILE A 148 2.40 -13.72 8.91
C ILE A 148 2.91 -14.34 10.20
N TYR A 149 3.09 -15.65 10.23
CA TYR A 149 3.55 -16.32 11.44
C TYR A 149 4.30 -17.62 11.14
N ASN A 150 5.21 -17.97 12.03
CA ASN A 150 5.88 -19.26 11.99
C ASN A 150 5.02 -20.33 12.71
N PRO A 151 4.53 -21.36 11.99
CA PRO A 151 3.63 -22.36 12.57
C PRO A 151 4.29 -23.27 13.63
N GLU A 152 5.61 -23.23 13.77
CA GLU A 152 6.30 -23.94 14.87
C GLU A 152 6.07 -23.29 16.23
N TYR A 153 5.81 -21.97 16.26
CA TYR A 153 5.69 -21.19 17.50
C TYR A 153 4.29 -20.64 17.73
N VAL A 154 3.56 -20.37 16.64
CA VAL A 154 2.25 -19.71 16.66
C VAL A 154 1.23 -20.60 15.99
N THR A 155 0.12 -20.85 16.67
CA THR A 155 -0.99 -21.61 16.09
C THR A 155 -1.83 -20.73 15.17
N LYS A 156 -2.53 -21.37 14.23
CA LYS A 156 -3.50 -20.68 13.35
C LYS A 156 -4.55 -19.89 14.15
N GLU A 157 -4.94 -20.41 15.29
CA GLU A 157 -5.95 -19.80 16.16
C GLU A 157 -5.43 -18.52 16.81
N GLU A 158 -4.20 -18.53 17.30
CA GLU A 158 -3.52 -17.35 17.84
C GLU A 158 -3.31 -16.28 16.78
N ALA A 159 -2.90 -16.67 15.56
CA ALA A 159 -2.70 -15.76 14.43
C ALA A 159 -4.03 -15.24 13.82
N SER A 160 -5.18 -15.82 14.15
CA SER A 160 -6.47 -15.45 13.57
C SER A 160 -7.09 -14.20 14.20
N THR A 161 -6.41 -13.53 15.09
CA THR A 161 -6.91 -12.34 15.79
C THR A 161 -5.80 -11.31 16.02
N TRP A 162 -6.14 -10.04 15.85
CA TRP A 162 -5.23 -8.93 16.15
C TRP A 162 -4.78 -8.88 17.62
N LYS A 163 -5.46 -9.57 18.55
CA LYS A 163 -5.01 -9.70 19.95
C LYS A 163 -3.61 -10.28 20.09
N ILE A 164 -3.10 -10.96 19.05
CA ILE A 164 -1.74 -11.50 19.05
C ILE A 164 -0.67 -10.43 19.29
N ILE A 165 -0.88 -9.19 18.82
CA ILE A 165 0.11 -8.10 18.94
C ILE A 165 0.40 -7.69 20.39
N ASN A 166 -0.50 -8.01 21.32
CA ASN A 166 -0.32 -7.76 22.75
C ASN A 166 -0.40 -9.04 23.60
N ASN A 167 -0.12 -10.20 23.00
CA ASN A 167 -0.10 -11.48 23.71
C ASN A 167 1.27 -11.71 24.36
N ASP A 168 1.29 -11.77 25.71
CA ASP A 168 2.52 -11.98 26.50
C ASP A 168 3.30 -13.24 26.12
N LYS A 169 2.63 -14.28 25.59
CA LYS A 169 3.30 -15.49 25.07
C LYS A 169 4.36 -15.16 24.02
N PHE A 170 4.11 -14.11 23.25
CA PHE A 170 4.96 -13.70 22.12
C PHE A 170 5.73 -12.41 22.41
N ARG A 171 5.93 -12.10 23.68
CA ARG A 171 6.65 -10.88 24.10
C ARG A 171 8.01 -10.77 23.41
N ARG A 172 8.26 -9.61 22.76
CA ARG A 172 9.47 -9.34 21.95
C ARG A 172 9.68 -10.31 20.79
N LYS A 173 8.58 -10.89 20.26
CA LYS A 173 8.58 -11.83 19.14
C LYS A 173 7.59 -11.47 18.04
N ILE A 174 7.03 -10.27 18.06
CA ILE A 174 6.08 -9.77 17.07
C ILE A 174 6.52 -8.41 16.58
N THR A 175 6.39 -8.15 15.28
CA THR A 175 6.49 -6.82 14.69
C THR A 175 5.12 -6.29 14.29
N VAL A 176 4.97 -4.97 14.36
CA VAL A 176 3.77 -4.24 13.92
C VAL A 176 4.20 -3.11 13.00
N LYS A 177 3.37 -2.73 12.04
CA LYS A 177 3.67 -1.66 11.10
C LYS A 177 3.91 -0.32 11.81
N ASP A 178 4.95 0.41 11.40
CA ASP A 178 5.23 1.79 11.84
C ASP A 178 4.48 2.78 10.95
N ASN A 179 3.17 2.67 10.98
CA ASN A 179 2.24 3.52 10.24
C ASN A 179 0.99 3.75 11.10
N VAL A 180 0.59 4.99 11.25
CA VAL A 180 -0.53 5.38 12.13
C VAL A 180 -1.81 4.64 11.78
N ARG A 181 -2.17 4.54 10.50
CA ARG A 181 -3.41 3.88 10.07
C ARG A 181 -3.38 2.38 10.30
N ASP A 182 -2.30 1.73 9.88
CA ASP A 182 -2.16 0.28 9.99
C ASP A 182 -2.13 -0.14 11.46
N THR A 183 -1.39 0.59 12.27
CA THR A 183 -1.29 0.33 13.71
C THR A 183 -2.62 0.56 14.42
N MET A 184 -3.33 1.65 14.07
CA MET A 184 -4.67 1.93 14.60
C MET A 184 -5.66 0.84 14.19
N PHE A 185 -5.64 0.41 12.92
CA PHE A 185 -6.48 -0.69 12.43
C PHE A 185 -6.26 -1.98 13.22
N ALA A 186 -5.01 -2.39 13.41
CA ALA A 186 -4.68 -3.58 14.19
C ALA A 186 -5.14 -3.46 15.65
N ALA A 187 -4.97 -2.29 16.27
CA ALA A 187 -5.42 -2.02 17.64
C ALA A 187 -6.94 -2.07 17.77
N ILE A 188 -7.69 -1.42 16.88
CA ILE A 188 -9.17 -1.49 16.85
C ILE A 188 -9.63 -2.95 16.70
N GLY A 189 -9.01 -3.69 15.77
CA GLY A 189 -9.32 -5.10 15.57
C GLY A 189 -9.03 -5.98 16.79
N ALA A 190 -8.00 -5.63 17.57
CA ALA A 190 -7.69 -6.32 18.83
C ALA A 190 -8.69 -5.99 19.94
N ILE A 191 -8.94 -4.70 20.17
CA ILE A 191 -9.86 -4.20 21.21
C ILE A 191 -11.27 -4.71 20.97
N LYS A 192 -11.77 -4.57 19.74
CA LYS A 192 -13.14 -4.98 19.36
C LYS A 192 -13.23 -6.46 18.96
N SER A 193 -12.17 -7.26 19.09
CA SER A 193 -12.10 -8.65 18.60
C SER A 193 -13.29 -9.52 19.04
N ASP A 194 -13.66 -9.47 20.31
CA ASP A 194 -14.73 -10.31 20.85
C ASP A 194 -16.09 -9.96 20.25
N LYS A 195 -16.37 -8.67 20.07
CA LYS A 195 -17.57 -8.17 19.38
C LYS A 195 -17.58 -8.60 17.93
N LEU A 196 -16.52 -8.28 17.19
CA LEU A 196 -16.42 -8.49 15.74
C LEU A 196 -16.47 -9.96 15.34
N ARG A 197 -16.01 -10.86 16.22
CA ARG A 197 -16.00 -12.32 16.00
C ARG A 197 -17.21 -13.04 16.58
N SER A 198 -18.11 -12.35 17.28
CA SER A 198 -19.30 -12.95 17.86
C SER A 198 -20.26 -13.43 16.76
N GLN A 199 -21.00 -14.49 17.04
CA GLN A 199 -22.03 -14.99 16.11
C GLN A 199 -23.14 -13.96 15.87
N ASP A 200 -23.46 -13.17 16.87
CA ASP A 200 -24.49 -12.14 16.78
C ASP A 200 -24.06 -11.01 15.83
N PHE A 201 -22.76 -10.71 15.76
CA PHE A 201 -22.21 -9.74 14.83
C PHE A 201 -22.04 -10.30 13.41
N THR A 202 -21.43 -11.47 13.28
CA THR A 202 -21.08 -12.07 11.98
C THR A 202 -22.27 -12.58 11.17
N LYS A 203 -23.43 -12.79 11.81
CA LYS A 203 -24.67 -13.24 11.14
C LYS A 203 -25.61 -12.10 10.74
N GLN A 204 -25.24 -10.85 10.97
CA GLN A 204 -26.06 -9.71 10.55
C GLN A 204 -26.08 -9.59 9.02
N ALA A 205 -27.23 -9.22 8.47
CA ALA A 205 -27.38 -9.08 7.01
C ALA A 205 -26.48 -7.99 6.42
N ASP A 206 -26.17 -6.97 7.20
CA ASP A 206 -25.31 -5.83 6.89
C ASP A 206 -23.92 -5.94 7.53
N TYR A 207 -23.45 -7.18 7.75
CA TYR A 207 -22.18 -7.47 8.44
C TYR A 207 -20.99 -6.70 7.85
N THR A 208 -20.88 -6.66 6.52
CA THR A 208 -19.73 -6.01 5.85
C THR A 208 -19.70 -4.51 6.12
N ASP A 209 -20.86 -3.85 6.04
CA ASP A 209 -20.97 -2.41 6.28
C ASP A 209 -20.67 -2.08 7.74
N LYS A 210 -21.23 -2.86 8.65
CA LYS A 210 -20.96 -2.70 10.09
C LYS A 210 -19.53 -2.99 10.47
N LEU A 211 -18.89 -3.97 9.82
CA LEU A 211 -17.47 -4.24 10.03
C LEU A 211 -16.63 -3.04 9.59
N ALA A 212 -16.95 -2.46 8.44
CA ALA A 212 -16.28 -1.27 7.97
C ALA A 212 -16.48 -0.08 8.92
N GLU A 213 -17.69 0.16 9.42
CA GLU A 213 -17.98 1.19 10.42
C GLU A 213 -17.15 1.00 11.69
N GLU A 214 -17.13 -0.21 12.25
CA GLU A 214 -16.41 -0.51 13.49
C GLU A 214 -14.88 -0.38 13.33
N MET A 215 -14.35 -0.82 12.19
CA MET A 215 -12.90 -0.78 11.92
C MET A 215 -12.40 0.62 11.52
N ASN A 216 -13.29 1.49 11.06
CA ASN A 216 -12.97 2.89 10.72
C ASN A 216 -13.48 3.88 11.79
N ASP A 217 -13.83 3.42 12.98
CA ASP A 217 -14.29 4.27 14.07
C ASP A 217 -13.14 5.15 14.59
N THR A 218 -13.24 6.45 14.31
CA THR A 218 -12.30 7.49 14.74
C THR A 218 -12.89 8.40 15.81
N SER A 219 -13.95 7.95 16.50
CA SER A 219 -14.51 8.66 17.64
C SER A 219 -13.45 8.88 18.73
N LYS A 220 -13.60 9.95 19.48
CA LYS A 220 -12.64 10.28 20.55
C LYS A 220 -12.46 9.12 21.54
N ASP A 221 -13.54 8.45 21.89
CA ASP A 221 -13.51 7.35 22.87
C ASP A 221 -12.70 6.17 22.29
N THR A 222 -12.91 5.79 21.03
CA THR A 222 -12.11 4.75 20.38
C THR A 222 -10.65 5.15 20.24
N VAL A 223 -10.35 6.39 19.88
CA VAL A 223 -8.96 6.87 19.77
C VAL A 223 -8.25 6.84 21.12
N ASP A 224 -8.91 7.27 22.20
CA ASP A 224 -8.35 7.23 23.55
C ASP A 224 -8.08 5.77 24.00
N GLU A 225 -8.99 4.83 23.73
CA GLU A 225 -8.83 3.40 24.03
C GLU A 225 -7.69 2.77 23.20
N VAL A 226 -7.59 3.11 21.91
CA VAL A 226 -6.49 2.68 21.04
C VAL A 226 -5.15 3.18 21.55
N LEU A 227 -5.06 4.44 21.96
CA LEU A 227 -3.83 5.01 22.49
C LEU A 227 -3.36 4.27 23.76
N GLU A 228 -4.28 4.00 24.69
CA GLU A 228 -3.98 3.23 25.90
C GLU A 228 -3.52 1.78 25.55
N TYR A 229 -4.19 1.13 24.61
CA TYR A 229 -3.82 -0.21 24.16
C TYR A 229 -2.44 -0.22 23.49
N LEU A 230 -2.15 0.72 22.61
CA LEU A 230 -0.87 0.82 21.92
C LEU A 230 0.32 1.11 22.84
N GLN A 231 0.10 1.77 23.96
CA GLN A 231 1.15 1.92 25.01
C GLN A 231 1.55 0.56 25.57
N GLN A 232 0.60 -0.36 25.75
CA GLN A 232 0.89 -1.75 26.17
C GLN A 232 1.56 -2.55 25.06
N VAL A 233 1.06 -2.42 23.81
CA VAL A 233 1.66 -3.05 22.61
C VAL A 233 3.11 -2.67 22.45
N LYS A 234 3.46 -1.39 22.64
CA LYS A 234 4.85 -0.89 22.58
C LYS A 234 5.80 -1.64 23.51
N ASP A 235 5.35 -2.03 24.69
CA ASP A 235 6.15 -2.78 25.64
C ASP A 235 6.24 -4.27 25.31
N ASN A 236 5.28 -4.77 24.53
CA ASN A 236 5.17 -6.18 24.17
C ASN A 236 5.86 -6.55 22.85
N VAL A 237 5.77 -5.71 21.81
CA VAL A 237 6.32 -6.01 20.48
C VAL A 237 7.85 -6.00 20.44
N TYR A 238 8.42 -6.66 19.45
CA TYR A 238 9.84 -6.60 19.16
C TYR A 238 10.20 -5.22 18.60
N SER A 239 9.47 -4.78 17.57
CA SER A 239 9.61 -3.45 16.97
C SER A 239 8.35 -3.01 16.23
N PHE A 240 8.20 -1.70 16.06
CA PHE A 240 7.45 -1.14 14.96
C PHE A 240 8.39 -1.02 13.76
N GLU A 241 7.93 -1.31 12.55
CA GLU A 241 8.76 -1.36 11.36
C GLU A 241 7.91 -1.20 10.08
N THR A 242 8.53 -0.81 8.98
CA THR A 242 7.86 -0.74 7.66
C THR A 242 8.09 -2.02 6.86
N ASP A 243 9.33 -2.38 6.56
CA ASP A 243 9.66 -3.48 5.64
C ASP A 243 10.66 -4.51 6.19
N SER A 244 11.36 -4.19 7.30
CA SER A 244 12.36 -5.08 7.90
C SER A 244 11.80 -6.36 8.51
N GLY A 245 10.52 -6.40 8.84
CA GLY A 245 9.86 -7.53 9.50
C GLY A 245 9.88 -8.83 8.68
N LYS A 246 9.92 -8.76 7.35
CA LYS A 246 10.06 -9.93 6.48
C LYS A 246 11.37 -10.69 6.75
N ILE A 247 12.48 -9.98 6.87
CA ILE A 247 13.80 -10.57 7.16
C ILE A 247 13.84 -11.15 8.58
N ASP A 248 13.26 -10.45 9.54
CA ASP A 248 13.19 -10.89 10.93
C ASP A 248 12.32 -12.16 11.10
N ALA A 249 11.28 -12.33 10.27
CA ALA A 249 10.48 -13.54 10.20
C ALA A 249 11.28 -14.71 9.62
N ILE A 250 11.95 -14.51 8.48
CA ILE A 250 12.77 -15.55 7.80
C ILE A 250 13.91 -16.00 8.71
N THR A 251 14.55 -15.09 9.43
CA THR A 251 15.69 -15.42 10.32
C THR A 251 15.27 -15.98 11.67
N GLY A 252 13.96 -16.07 11.95
CA GLY A 252 13.44 -16.60 13.22
C GLY A 252 13.60 -15.63 14.41
N LYS A 253 13.92 -14.38 14.17
CA LYS A 253 13.99 -13.35 15.19
C LYS A 253 12.62 -13.07 15.81
N ILE A 254 11.59 -13.06 14.97
CA ILE A 254 10.19 -12.92 15.36
C ILE A 254 9.42 -14.20 15.06
N SER A 255 8.31 -14.37 15.77
CA SER A 255 7.40 -15.52 15.58
C SER A 255 6.17 -15.14 14.74
N ALA A 256 5.80 -13.87 14.71
CA ALA A 256 4.73 -13.32 13.87
C ALA A 256 4.99 -11.85 13.55
N GLY A 257 4.38 -11.37 12.47
CA GLY A 257 4.48 -9.97 12.06
C GLY A 257 3.24 -9.51 11.32
N TYR A 258 2.93 -8.23 11.45
CA TYR A 258 1.91 -7.57 10.64
C TYR A 258 2.55 -7.12 9.33
N GLN A 259 2.21 -7.77 8.21
CA GLN A 259 2.89 -7.59 6.94
C GLN A 259 1.91 -7.43 5.77
N TRP A 260 2.42 -6.91 4.66
CA TRP A 260 1.76 -6.89 3.37
C TRP A 260 1.81 -8.26 2.70
N SER A 261 0.79 -8.56 1.87
CA SER A 261 0.72 -9.84 1.16
C SER A 261 1.90 -10.06 0.19
N GLY A 262 2.46 -8.99 -0.38
CA GLY A 262 3.65 -9.06 -1.22
C GLY A 262 4.90 -9.54 -0.48
N ASP A 263 5.01 -9.21 0.80
CA ASP A 263 6.14 -9.64 1.65
C ASP A 263 6.00 -11.08 2.17
N ALA A 264 4.82 -11.68 1.98
CA ALA A 264 4.50 -13.01 2.51
C ALA A 264 4.66 -14.15 1.48
N VAL A 265 5.05 -13.83 0.24
CA VAL A 265 5.16 -14.77 -0.89
C VAL A 265 6.59 -15.26 -1.07
#